data_30723b9ee0288a61caba089520b33849
#
_entry.id   30723b9ee0288a61caba089520b33849
#
_cell.length_a   1.000
_cell.length_b   1.000
_cell.length_c   1.000
_cell.angle_alpha   90.00
_cell.angle_beta   90.00
_cell.angle_gamma   90.00
#
_symmetry.space_group_name_H-M   'P 1'
#
loop_
_entity.id
_entity.type
_entity.pdbx_description
1 polymer ?
#
loop_
_entity_poly.entity_id
_entity_poly.type
_entity_poly.pdbx_seq_one_letter_code
_entity_poly.pdbx_strand_id
1 'polypeptide(L)'
;SSLIHIYQAIKYLSDAKIQGDVAEFGIFKGGTLTFIYKVLQRFMSYTKYKIYGFDIFEGFPIKKTIFDLYTNPKCEFKDSLAVMHYFSHDDRIRVIKGDICETYKQLENKSLMFTFFDTDNYSPTRAALELCFKQTVQGGILAFDHYISDEQFVYTIGERIAAKEFFSDKKVFNLHGSGIFIKL
;
A
#
# COMPACT_ATOMS: atom_id res chain seq x y z
N SER A 1 -10.32 11.79 -1.94
CA SER A 1 -9.04 11.82 -1.25
C SER A 1 -8.78 10.48 -0.57
N SER A 2 -7.64 9.87 -0.85
CA SER A 2 -7.20 8.56 -0.34
C SER A 2 -7.25 8.47 1.18
N LEU A 3 -6.95 9.56 1.89
CA LEU A 3 -6.96 9.56 3.36
C LEU A 3 -8.36 9.26 3.95
N ILE A 4 -9.43 9.72 3.31
CA ILE A 4 -10.80 9.38 3.74
C ILE A 4 -11.05 7.88 3.55
N HIS A 5 -10.62 7.32 2.42
CA HIS A 5 -10.77 5.90 2.15
C HIS A 5 -9.96 5.04 3.12
N ILE A 6 -8.72 5.43 3.43
CA ILE A 6 -7.89 4.77 4.44
C ILE A 6 -8.57 4.81 5.82
N TYR A 7 -9.09 5.97 6.22
CA TYR A 7 -9.81 6.10 7.50
C TYR A 7 -11.02 5.17 7.57
N GLN A 8 -11.85 5.16 6.52
CA GLN A 8 -13.04 4.31 6.45
C GLN A 8 -12.68 2.82 6.43
N ALA A 9 -11.63 2.45 5.69
CA ALA A 9 -11.13 1.08 5.62
C ALA A 9 -10.68 0.57 7.00
N ILE A 10 -9.85 1.33 7.70
CA ILE A 10 -9.37 0.94 9.04
C ILE A 10 -10.52 0.91 10.06
N LYS A 11 -11.47 1.86 9.97
CA LYS A 11 -12.65 1.82 10.83
C LYS A 11 -13.50 0.57 10.59
N TYR A 12 -13.71 0.18 9.33
CA TYR A 12 -14.39 -1.08 8.98
C TYR A 12 -13.67 -2.29 9.57
N LEU A 13 -12.34 -2.39 9.41
CA LEU A 13 -11.55 -3.49 9.96
C LEU A 13 -11.70 -3.60 11.47
N SER A 14 -11.70 -2.46 12.15
CA SER A 14 -11.92 -2.40 13.60
C SER A 14 -13.33 -2.87 14.00
N ASP A 15 -14.37 -2.35 13.34
CA ASP A 15 -15.77 -2.68 13.64
C ASP A 15 -16.06 -4.16 13.34
N ALA A 16 -15.48 -4.69 12.26
CA ALA A 16 -15.58 -6.10 11.87
C ALA A 16 -14.65 -7.04 12.66
N LYS A 17 -13.81 -6.49 13.56
CA LYS A 17 -12.82 -7.23 14.38
C LYS A 17 -11.81 -8.02 13.56
N ILE A 18 -11.48 -7.53 12.37
CA ILE A 18 -10.47 -8.13 11.49
C ILE A 18 -9.09 -7.73 11.98
N GLN A 19 -8.21 -8.69 12.16
CA GLN A 19 -6.88 -8.48 12.70
C GLN A 19 -5.81 -8.97 11.73
N GLY A 20 -4.64 -8.36 11.81
CA GLY A 20 -3.47 -8.67 10.99
C GLY A 20 -2.50 -7.51 10.96
N ASP A 21 -1.49 -7.67 10.15
CA ASP A 21 -0.48 -6.65 9.88
C ASP A 21 -0.94 -5.70 8.77
N VAL A 22 -0.20 -4.62 8.60
CA VAL A 22 -0.46 -3.58 7.60
C VAL A 22 0.75 -3.39 6.72
N ALA A 23 0.55 -3.16 5.42
CA ALA A 23 1.61 -2.82 4.49
C ALA A 23 1.24 -1.57 3.67
N GLU A 24 2.24 -0.72 3.40
CA GLU A 24 2.15 0.39 2.46
C GLU A 24 3.32 0.33 1.48
N PHE A 25 3.02 0.40 0.20
CA PHE A 25 3.98 0.44 -0.89
C PHE A 25 4.01 1.83 -1.51
N GLY A 26 5.19 2.49 -1.48
CA GLY A 26 5.37 3.86 -1.91
C GLY A 26 5.16 4.84 -0.74
N ILE A 27 6.02 4.78 0.27
CA ILE A 27 5.83 5.64 1.47
C ILE A 27 6.41 7.05 1.31
N PHE A 28 7.30 7.28 0.35
CA PHE A 28 7.95 8.57 0.12
C PHE A 28 8.51 9.17 1.42
N LYS A 29 7.93 10.27 1.91
CA LYS A 29 8.30 10.94 3.17
C LYS A 29 7.57 10.37 4.40
N GLY A 30 6.73 9.36 4.23
CA GLY A 30 6.02 8.69 5.32
C GLY A 30 4.76 9.41 5.81
N GLY A 31 4.20 10.32 5.03
CA GLY A 31 2.98 11.06 5.40
C GLY A 31 1.78 10.15 5.57
N THR A 32 1.50 9.33 4.56
CA THR A 32 0.38 8.38 4.58
C THR A 32 0.62 7.27 5.61
N LEU A 33 1.85 6.76 5.73
CA LEU A 33 2.21 5.79 6.76
C LEU A 33 1.93 6.31 8.18
N THR A 34 2.27 7.58 8.44
CA THR A 34 1.97 8.25 9.71
C THR A 34 0.46 8.36 9.94
N PHE A 35 -0.30 8.68 8.89
CA PHE A 35 -1.76 8.75 8.98
C PHE A 35 -2.37 7.39 9.30
N ILE A 36 -1.99 6.34 8.57
CA ILE A 36 -2.41 4.95 8.82
C ILE A 36 -2.12 4.57 10.27
N TYR A 37 -0.91 4.81 10.74
CA TYR A 37 -0.51 4.51 12.11
C TYR A 37 -1.40 5.22 13.15
N LYS A 38 -1.66 6.52 12.99
CA LYS A 38 -2.54 7.27 13.90
C LYS A 38 -3.97 6.77 13.91
N VAL A 39 -4.51 6.39 12.74
CA VAL A 39 -5.87 5.84 12.64
C VAL A 39 -5.93 4.46 13.32
N LEU A 40 -4.92 3.61 13.13
CA LEU A 40 -4.81 2.33 13.84
C LEU A 40 -4.72 2.52 15.35
N GLN A 41 -3.91 3.47 15.83
CA GLN A 41 -3.86 3.80 17.26
C GLN A 41 -5.22 4.22 17.80
N ARG A 42 -6.01 4.97 17.04
CA ARG A 42 -7.34 5.43 17.45
C ARG A 42 -8.35 4.29 17.57
N PHE A 43 -8.38 3.38 16.61
CA PHE A 43 -9.44 2.37 16.52
C PHE A 43 -9.01 0.96 16.95
N MET A 44 -7.73 0.65 16.92
CA MET A 44 -7.19 -0.70 17.11
C MET A 44 -6.03 -0.75 18.11
N SER A 45 -5.94 0.21 19.05
CA SER A 45 -4.88 0.26 20.06
C SER A 45 -4.79 -0.99 20.96
N TYR A 46 -5.88 -1.74 21.05
CA TYR A 46 -5.99 -2.98 21.83
C TYR A 46 -5.57 -4.24 21.06
N THR A 47 -5.22 -4.12 19.78
CA THR A 47 -4.79 -5.26 18.96
C THR A 47 -3.28 -5.26 18.73
N LYS A 48 -2.74 -6.43 18.41
CA LYS A 48 -1.33 -6.55 17.99
C LYS A 48 -1.26 -6.48 16.48
N TYR A 49 -0.43 -5.58 15.95
CA TYR A 49 -0.15 -5.44 14.52
C TYR A 49 1.26 -4.91 14.30
N LYS A 50 1.80 -5.20 13.14
CA LYS A 50 3.00 -4.55 12.60
C LYS A 50 2.61 -3.76 11.35
N ILE A 51 3.37 -2.72 11.05
CA ILE A 51 3.21 -1.88 9.86
C ILE A 51 4.52 -1.96 9.06
N TYR A 52 4.42 -2.32 7.80
CA TYR A 52 5.54 -2.43 6.87
C TYR A 52 5.42 -1.35 5.82
N GLY A 53 6.35 -0.42 5.78
CA GLY A 53 6.42 0.62 4.75
C GLY A 53 7.56 0.34 3.77
N PHE A 54 7.26 0.32 2.47
CA PHE A 54 8.21 0.01 1.41
C PHE A 54 8.45 1.21 0.52
N ASP A 55 9.71 1.53 0.24
CA ASP A 55 10.09 2.55 -0.73
C ASP A 55 11.52 2.35 -1.20
N ILE A 56 11.79 2.72 -2.44
CA ILE A 56 13.16 2.77 -2.96
C ILE A 56 13.91 4.01 -2.50
N PHE A 57 13.19 5.12 -2.24
CA PHE A 57 13.71 6.46 -1.90
C PHE A 57 14.64 7.10 -2.95
N GLU A 58 14.75 6.51 -4.10
CA GLU A 58 15.62 6.94 -5.20
C GLU A 58 14.82 7.38 -6.44
N GLY A 59 13.52 7.71 -6.19
CA GLY A 59 12.58 8.03 -7.26
C GLY A 59 11.98 6.77 -7.89
N PHE A 60 11.85 6.75 -9.20
CA PHE A 60 11.26 5.61 -9.90
C PHE A 60 12.35 4.79 -10.57
N PRO A 61 12.35 3.46 -10.40
CA PRO A 61 13.29 2.58 -11.06
C PRO A 61 13.10 2.62 -12.58
N ILE A 62 14.07 2.04 -13.30
CA ILE A 62 14.03 1.96 -14.77
C ILE A 62 12.71 1.32 -15.20
N LYS A 63 12.05 1.97 -16.18
CA LYS A 63 10.83 1.51 -16.81
C LYS A 63 10.93 0.05 -17.26
N LYS A 64 10.11 -0.83 -16.70
CA LYS A 64 10.08 -2.28 -17.01
C LYS A 64 9.01 -2.62 -18.04
N THR A 65 7.92 -1.84 -18.09
CA THR A 65 6.81 -2.04 -19.03
C THR A 65 6.36 -0.72 -19.66
N ILE A 66 5.52 -0.80 -20.69
CA ILE A 66 4.90 0.38 -21.31
C ILE A 66 3.94 1.12 -20.37
N PHE A 67 3.54 0.49 -19.27
CA PHE A 67 2.61 1.06 -18.29
C PHE A 67 3.33 1.68 -17.08
N ASP A 68 4.67 1.63 -17.02
CA ASP A 68 5.46 2.33 -16.02
C ASP A 68 5.77 3.75 -16.51
N LEU A 69 4.77 4.63 -16.45
CA LEU A 69 4.82 5.96 -17.06
C LEU A 69 5.22 7.06 -16.08
N TYR A 70 5.06 6.82 -14.78
CA TYR A 70 5.37 7.82 -13.78
C TYR A 70 6.88 7.88 -13.53
N THR A 71 7.45 9.06 -13.79
CA THR A 71 8.90 9.29 -13.70
C THR A 71 9.21 10.66 -13.07
N ASN A 72 8.33 11.18 -12.21
CA ASN A 72 8.49 12.50 -11.65
C ASN A 72 9.78 12.60 -10.79
N PRO A 73 10.79 13.37 -11.21
CA PRO A 73 12.06 13.48 -10.47
C PRO A 73 11.89 14.15 -9.08
N LYS A 74 10.78 14.84 -8.84
CA LYS A 74 10.47 15.42 -7.52
C LYS A 74 10.12 14.36 -6.47
N CYS A 75 9.81 13.14 -6.89
CA CYS A 75 9.59 12.00 -6.00
C CYS A 75 10.89 11.33 -5.55
N GLU A 76 12.04 11.76 -6.07
CA GLU A 76 13.33 11.36 -5.53
C GLU A 76 13.51 11.95 -4.13
N PHE A 77 13.63 11.09 -3.14
CA PHE A 77 13.85 11.50 -1.75
C PHE A 77 15.06 10.79 -1.18
N LYS A 78 16.18 11.49 -1.21
CA LYS A 78 17.50 10.92 -0.86
C LYS A 78 17.70 10.68 0.64
N ASP A 79 16.92 11.33 1.51
CA ASP A 79 17.08 11.20 2.96
C ASP A 79 16.20 10.08 3.53
N SER A 80 16.40 8.87 3.02
CA SER A 80 15.72 7.68 3.55
C SER A 80 16.04 7.42 5.02
N LEU A 81 17.23 7.83 5.49
CA LEU A 81 17.63 7.66 6.89
C LEU A 81 16.77 8.49 7.82
N ALA A 82 16.37 9.71 7.44
CA ALA A 82 15.47 10.54 8.25
C ALA A 82 14.09 9.86 8.42
N VAL A 83 13.54 9.27 7.35
CA VAL A 83 12.26 8.53 7.42
C VAL A 83 12.41 7.30 8.31
N MET A 84 13.45 6.50 8.11
CA MET A 84 13.71 5.31 8.92
C MET A 84 13.91 5.68 10.40
N HIS A 85 14.65 6.75 10.68
CA HIS A 85 14.86 7.25 12.04
C HIS A 85 13.54 7.72 12.67
N TYR A 86 12.72 8.48 11.93
CA TYR A 86 11.42 8.94 12.43
C TYR A 86 10.53 7.78 12.90
N PHE A 87 10.50 6.67 12.17
CA PHE A 87 9.69 5.51 12.53
C PHE A 87 10.37 4.53 13.49
N SER A 88 11.68 4.64 13.75
CA SER A 88 12.42 3.72 14.61
C SER A 88 12.03 3.78 16.09
N HIS A 89 11.29 4.82 16.50
CA HIS A 89 10.82 4.99 17.87
C HIS A 89 9.64 4.07 18.25
N ASP A 90 9.01 3.42 17.27
CA ASP A 90 7.94 2.47 17.52
C ASP A 90 8.27 1.13 16.84
N ASP A 91 8.46 0.10 17.63
CA ASP A 91 8.82 -1.26 17.17
C ASP A 91 7.75 -1.93 16.33
N ARG A 92 6.53 -1.36 16.28
CA ARG A 92 5.45 -1.81 15.39
C ARG A 92 5.68 -1.41 13.94
N ILE A 93 6.49 -0.38 13.67
CA ILE A 93 6.70 0.15 12.31
C ILE A 93 8.06 -0.28 11.79
N ARG A 94 8.07 -0.86 10.61
CA ARG A 94 9.29 -1.26 9.91
C ARG A 94 9.33 -0.64 8.53
N VAL A 95 10.28 0.25 8.29
CA VAL A 95 10.58 0.82 6.98
C VAL A 95 11.58 -0.05 6.25
N ILE A 96 11.27 -0.41 5.01
CA ILE A 96 12.04 -1.31 4.16
C ILE A 96 12.46 -0.54 2.92
N LYS A 97 13.75 -0.22 2.83
CA LYS A 97 14.33 0.43 1.65
C LYS A 97 14.68 -0.59 0.57
N GLY A 98 14.30 -0.31 -0.67
CA GLY A 98 14.68 -1.07 -1.86
C GLY A 98 13.59 -1.15 -2.92
N ASP A 99 13.93 -1.70 -4.09
CA ASP A 99 12.96 -1.94 -5.17
C ASP A 99 11.81 -2.81 -4.66
N ILE A 100 10.59 -2.31 -4.76
CA ILE A 100 9.38 -3.03 -4.35
C ILE A 100 9.26 -4.37 -5.06
N CYS A 101 9.70 -4.47 -6.33
CA CYS A 101 9.69 -5.72 -7.09
C CYS A 101 10.52 -6.85 -6.46
N GLU A 102 11.36 -6.53 -5.48
CA GLU A 102 12.17 -7.50 -4.74
C GLU A 102 11.80 -7.53 -3.25
N THR A 103 11.57 -6.37 -2.65
CA THR A 103 11.42 -6.24 -1.19
C THR A 103 10.07 -6.71 -0.68
N TYR A 104 9.01 -6.74 -1.51
CA TYR A 104 7.67 -7.23 -1.13
C TYR A 104 7.70 -8.65 -0.55
N LYS A 105 8.68 -9.46 -0.90
CA LYS A 105 8.88 -10.83 -0.38
C LYS A 105 9.05 -10.89 1.14
N GLN A 106 9.41 -9.77 1.77
CA GLN A 106 9.49 -9.67 3.24
C GLN A 106 8.12 -9.80 3.93
N LEU A 107 7.03 -9.77 3.16
CA LEU A 107 5.68 -10.07 3.65
C LEU A 107 5.32 -11.57 3.60
N GLU A 108 6.22 -12.45 3.16
CA GLU A 108 5.98 -13.88 3.21
C GLU A 108 5.66 -14.34 4.64
N ASN A 109 4.65 -15.19 4.76
CA ASN A 109 4.15 -15.72 6.04
C ASN A 109 3.62 -14.64 7.03
N LYS A 110 3.29 -13.45 6.54
CA LYS A 110 2.54 -12.46 7.32
C LYS A 110 1.04 -12.65 7.11
N SER A 111 0.26 -12.16 8.06
CA SER A 111 -1.20 -12.14 7.99
C SER A 111 -1.63 -10.69 7.85
N LEU A 112 -2.06 -10.28 6.66
CA LEU A 112 -2.35 -8.87 6.36
C LEU A 112 -3.85 -8.58 6.53
N MET A 113 -4.20 -7.52 7.25
CA MET A 113 -5.56 -6.98 7.28
C MET A 113 -5.74 -5.79 6.33
N PHE A 114 -4.68 -5.03 6.06
CA PHE A 114 -4.73 -3.86 5.21
C PHE A 114 -3.44 -3.71 4.40
N THR A 115 -3.58 -3.52 3.09
CA THR A 115 -2.47 -3.17 2.21
C THR A 115 -2.85 -1.94 1.39
N PHE A 116 -1.99 -0.93 1.39
CA PHE A 116 -2.14 0.29 0.60
C PHE A 116 -1.05 0.36 -0.47
N PHE A 117 -1.47 0.54 -1.71
CA PHE A 117 -0.60 0.73 -2.86
C PHE A 117 -0.65 2.20 -3.28
N ASP A 118 0.51 2.83 -3.32
CA ASP A 118 0.77 4.19 -3.81
C ASP A 118 2.08 4.15 -4.60
N THR A 119 2.10 3.29 -5.59
CA THR A 119 3.32 2.97 -6.37
C THR A 119 3.36 3.69 -7.71
N ASP A 120 2.25 4.33 -8.10
CA ASP A 120 2.05 5.02 -9.37
C ASP A 120 2.17 4.13 -10.62
N ASN A 121 3.03 3.13 -10.58
CA ASN A 121 3.44 2.32 -11.72
C ASN A 121 2.92 0.88 -11.69
N TYR A 122 2.89 0.27 -12.87
CA TYR A 122 2.40 -1.10 -13.06
C TYR A 122 3.29 -2.16 -12.40
N SER A 123 4.60 -2.09 -12.66
CA SER A 123 5.54 -3.16 -12.27
C SER A 123 5.61 -3.39 -10.77
N PRO A 124 5.81 -2.38 -9.91
CA PRO A 124 5.85 -2.57 -8.46
C PRO A 124 4.50 -3.04 -7.90
N THR A 125 3.38 -2.47 -8.41
CA THR A 125 2.04 -2.91 -8.01
C THR A 125 1.83 -4.38 -8.33
N ARG A 126 2.06 -4.76 -9.58
CA ARG A 126 1.81 -6.14 -10.06
C ARG A 126 2.69 -7.17 -9.36
N ALA A 127 3.95 -6.83 -9.07
CA ALA A 127 4.87 -7.71 -8.37
C ALA A 127 4.38 -8.06 -6.95
N ALA A 128 3.90 -7.09 -6.19
CA ALA A 128 3.49 -7.30 -4.80
C ALA A 128 2.07 -7.87 -4.65
N LEU A 129 1.17 -7.62 -5.62
CA LEU A 129 -0.26 -7.93 -5.49
C LEU A 129 -0.58 -9.37 -5.17
N GLU A 130 0.05 -10.33 -5.85
CA GLU A 130 -0.27 -11.75 -5.67
C GLU A 130 0.06 -12.24 -4.27
N LEU A 131 1.25 -11.88 -3.76
CA LEU A 131 1.65 -12.22 -2.41
C LEU A 131 0.76 -11.51 -1.39
N CYS A 132 0.52 -10.20 -1.55
CA CYS A 132 -0.33 -9.44 -0.64
C CYS A 132 -1.74 -10.01 -0.59
N PHE A 133 -2.34 -10.33 -1.73
CA PHE A 133 -3.67 -10.96 -1.76
C PHE A 133 -3.69 -12.32 -1.07
N LYS A 134 -2.67 -13.17 -1.32
CA LYS A 134 -2.53 -14.47 -0.65
C LYS A 134 -2.47 -14.30 0.86
N GLN A 135 -1.68 -13.35 1.34
CA GLN A 135 -1.46 -13.08 2.76
C GLN A 135 -2.61 -12.28 3.42
N THR A 136 -3.47 -11.65 2.63
CA THR A 136 -4.62 -10.92 3.17
C THR A 136 -5.63 -11.90 3.76
N VAL A 137 -6.06 -11.63 4.99
CA VAL A 137 -7.12 -12.40 5.67
C VAL A 137 -8.48 -12.18 5.01
N GLN A 138 -9.42 -13.09 5.24
CA GLN A 138 -10.81 -12.89 4.81
C GLN A 138 -11.38 -11.61 5.44
N GLY A 139 -12.04 -10.77 4.65
CA GLY A 139 -12.52 -9.45 5.05
C GLY A 139 -11.43 -8.37 5.08
N GLY A 140 -10.16 -8.73 4.91
CA GLY A 140 -9.07 -7.76 4.80
C GLY A 140 -9.13 -6.96 3.50
N ILE A 141 -8.42 -5.85 3.46
CA ILE A 141 -8.53 -4.83 2.41
C ILE A 141 -7.21 -4.65 1.66
N LEU A 142 -7.32 -4.57 0.33
CA LEU A 142 -6.29 -4.01 -0.55
C LEU A 142 -6.83 -2.70 -1.12
N ALA A 143 -6.09 -1.61 -0.93
CA ALA A 143 -6.48 -0.27 -1.35
C ALA A 143 -5.40 0.37 -2.25
N PHE A 144 -5.83 1.22 -3.18
CA PHE A 144 -4.99 1.84 -4.20
C PHE A 144 -5.23 3.34 -4.22
N ASP A 145 -4.17 4.12 -4.29
CA ASP A 145 -4.26 5.58 -4.36
C ASP A 145 -4.80 6.03 -5.72
N HIS A 146 -4.23 5.53 -6.78
CA HIS A 146 -4.50 5.96 -8.15
C HIS A 146 -5.47 5.05 -8.92
N TYR A 147 -6.45 4.46 -8.26
CA TYR A 147 -7.45 3.62 -8.93
C TYR A 147 -8.54 4.43 -9.64
N ILE A 148 -8.93 5.56 -9.07
CA ILE A 148 -9.90 6.49 -9.65
C ILE A 148 -9.15 7.52 -10.50
N SER A 149 -9.79 7.99 -11.57
CA SER A 149 -9.27 9.03 -12.45
C SER A 149 -9.07 10.35 -11.69
N ASP A 150 -7.88 10.91 -11.78
CA ASP A 150 -7.49 12.23 -11.28
C ASP A 150 -6.67 12.99 -12.33
N GLU A 151 -6.08 14.13 -11.96
CA GLU A 151 -5.26 14.96 -12.86
C GLU A 151 -4.01 14.22 -13.39
N GLN A 152 -3.54 13.22 -12.66
CA GLN A 152 -2.36 12.42 -13.01
C GLN A 152 -2.72 11.10 -13.68
N PHE A 153 -3.99 10.89 -14.02
CA PHE A 153 -4.52 9.63 -14.56
C PHE A 153 -3.63 8.97 -15.62
N VAL A 154 -3.12 9.74 -16.57
CA VAL A 154 -2.30 9.19 -17.67
C VAL A 154 -0.98 8.62 -17.14
N TYR A 155 -0.38 9.25 -16.15
CA TYR A 155 0.93 8.85 -15.63
C TYR A 155 0.83 7.71 -14.62
N THR A 156 -0.25 7.67 -13.85
CA THR A 156 -0.47 6.67 -12.79
C THR A 156 -1.37 5.50 -13.24
N ILE A 157 -1.72 5.43 -14.52
CA ILE A 157 -2.59 4.39 -15.09
C ILE A 157 -2.06 2.98 -14.86
N GLY A 158 -0.74 2.83 -14.71
CA GLY A 158 -0.09 1.54 -14.49
C GLY A 158 -0.57 0.83 -13.24
N GLU A 159 -0.70 1.53 -12.12
CA GLU A 159 -1.24 0.98 -10.87
C GLU A 159 -2.68 0.46 -11.09
N ARG A 160 -3.51 1.25 -11.75
CA ARG A 160 -4.91 0.90 -12.04
C ARG A 160 -5.01 -0.32 -12.96
N ILE A 161 -4.17 -0.40 -14.00
CA ILE A 161 -4.15 -1.56 -14.92
C ILE A 161 -3.77 -2.82 -14.15
N ALA A 162 -2.69 -2.76 -13.34
CA ALA A 162 -2.24 -3.89 -12.54
C ALA A 162 -3.35 -4.40 -11.60
N ALA A 163 -4.05 -3.49 -10.93
CA ALA A 163 -5.16 -3.85 -10.06
C ALA A 163 -6.33 -4.47 -10.84
N LYS A 164 -6.75 -3.87 -11.96
CA LYS A 164 -7.86 -4.39 -12.77
C LYS A 164 -7.59 -5.77 -13.35
N GLU A 165 -6.39 -5.98 -13.90
CA GLU A 165 -5.99 -7.29 -14.42
C GLU A 165 -5.99 -8.34 -13.31
N PHE A 166 -5.43 -8.01 -12.15
CA PHE A 166 -5.30 -8.95 -11.04
C PHE A 166 -6.65 -9.36 -10.47
N PHE A 167 -7.57 -8.40 -10.26
CA PHE A 167 -8.86 -8.70 -9.64
C PHE A 167 -9.94 -9.20 -10.60
N SER A 168 -9.65 -9.33 -11.89
CA SER A 168 -10.62 -9.76 -12.92
C SER A 168 -11.26 -11.13 -12.63
N ASP A 169 -10.54 -12.03 -11.96
CA ASP A 169 -10.94 -13.41 -11.64
C ASP A 169 -10.96 -13.71 -10.13
N LYS A 170 -10.77 -12.70 -9.27
CA LYS A 170 -10.70 -12.90 -7.82
C LYS A 170 -12.04 -12.66 -7.14
N LYS A 171 -12.29 -13.41 -6.06
CA LYS A 171 -13.45 -13.18 -5.19
C LYS A 171 -13.17 -11.99 -4.27
N VAL A 172 -13.59 -10.83 -4.73
CA VAL A 172 -13.47 -9.57 -3.99
C VAL A 172 -14.75 -8.76 -4.10
N PHE A 173 -15.02 -7.93 -3.11
CA PHE A 173 -15.99 -6.87 -3.19
C PHE A 173 -15.25 -5.55 -3.44
N ASN A 174 -15.56 -4.89 -4.55
CA ASN A 174 -15.04 -3.55 -4.83
C ASN A 174 -16.04 -2.49 -4.40
N LEU A 175 -15.64 -1.61 -3.51
CA LEU A 175 -16.51 -0.58 -2.97
C LEU A 175 -16.78 0.51 -4.01
N HIS A 176 -17.95 0.45 -4.64
CA HIS A 176 -18.45 1.45 -5.60
C HIS A 176 -17.48 1.81 -6.75
N GLY A 177 -16.70 0.85 -7.22
CA GLY A 177 -15.69 1.12 -8.25
C GLY A 177 -14.48 1.93 -7.76
N SER A 178 -14.36 2.14 -6.45
CA SER A 178 -13.20 2.77 -5.84
C SER A 178 -11.97 1.87 -5.86
N GLY A 179 -10.83 2.41 -5.42
CA GLY A 179 -9.60 1.65 -5.22
C GLY A 179 -9.62 0.74 -3.98
N ILE A 180 -10.79 0.41 -3.42
CA ILE A 180 -10.91 -0.42 -2.22
C ILE A 180 -11.48 -1.79 -2.60
N PHE A 181 -10.71 -2.84 -2.31
CA PHE A 181 -11.09 -4.22 -2.55
C PHE A 181 -11.08 -5.01 -1.24
N ILE A 182 -12.23 -5.58 -0.87
CA ILE A 182 -12.38 -6.44 0.31
C ILE A 182 -12.29 -7.89 -0.17
N LYS A 183 -11.39 -8.67 0.43
CA LYS A 183 -11.23 -10.11 0.13
C LYS A 183 -12.40 -10.90 0.71
N LEU A 184 -13.12 -11.63 -0.14
CA LEU A 184 -14.27 -12.47 0.23
C LEU A 184 -13.87 -13.90 0.53
#